data_47e784ad480145882db62c3b7bb2378c
#
_entry.id   47e784ad480145882db62c3b7bb2378c
#
_cell.length_a   1.000
_cell.length_b   1.000
_cell.length_c   1.000
_cell.angle_alpha   90.00
_cell.angle_beta   90.00
_cell.angle_gamma   90.00
#
_symmetry.space_group_name_H-M   'P 1'
#
loop_
_entity.id
_entity.type
_entity.pdbx_description
1 polymer ?
#
loop_
_entity_poly.entity_id
_entity_poly.type
_entity_poly.pdbx_seq_one_letter_code
_entity_poly.pdbx_strand_id
1 'polypeptide(L)'
;FSDEIKDLADRLLNAPALIEVARRNQTAETIAQKIHPVGRERKKDLLAHLIKAGDWHQVLVFTRMKHGANRLTEFLNDQGISAMAIHGNKSQAARTKALADFKSGELQVLVATDIAARGIDIDQLPHVVNYDLPNVPEDYVHRIGRTGRAGATGEAVSLVCVDEHGLLRDIERF
;
A
#
# COMPACT_ATOMS: atom_id res chain seq x y z
N PHE A 1 15.74 15.14 0.65
CA PHE A 1 14.34 15.32 0.28
C PHE A 1 13.98 16.77 0.12
N SER A 2 13.23 17.09 -0.90
CA SER A 2 12.83 18.48 -1.11
C SER A 2 11.76 18.87 -0.08
N ASP A 3 11.85 20.10 0.42
CA ASP A 3 10.84 20.64 1.32
C ASP A 3 9.46 20.66 0.66
N GLU A 4 9.44 20.74 -0.66
CA GLU A 4 8.22 20.74 -1.45
C GLU A 4 7.45 19.42 -1.32
N ILE A 5 8.13 18.27 -1.32
CA ILE A 5 7.46 16.99 -1.10
C ILE A 5 6.92 16.90 0.32
N LYS A 6 7.67 17.40 1.29
CA LYS A 6 7.21 17.41 2.68
C LYS A 6 5.97 18.27 2.85
N ASP A 7 5.93 19.44 2.21
CA ASP A 7 4.77 20.31 2.25
C ASP A 7 3.55 19.66 1.60
N LEU A 8 3.74 18.96 0.47
CA LEU A 8 2.68 18.24 -0.19
C LEU A 8 2.15 17.10 0.70
N ALA A 9 3.07 16.38 1.35
CA ALA A 9 2.71 15.31 2.25
C ALA A 9 1.88 15.83 3.43
N ASP A 10 2.30 16.95 4.03
CA ASP A 10 1.58 17.54 5.14
C ASP A 10 0.17 17.98 4.73
N ARG A 11 0.03 18.57 3.55
CA ARG A 11 -1.27 18.99 3.04
C ARG A 11 -2.18 17.80 2.75
N LEU A 12 -1.63 16.72 2.18
CA LEU A 12 -2.37 15.51 1.91
C LEU A 12 -2.87 14.86 3.21
N LEU A 13 -2.03 14.81 4.22
CA LEU A 13 -2.40 14.25 5.52
C LEU A 13 -3.53 15.02 6.20
N ASN A 14 -3.70 16.28 5.84
CA ASN A 14 -4.77 17.12 6.35
C ASN A 14 -5.94 17.26 5.38
N ALA A 15 -6.01 16.44 4.32
CA ALA A 15 -7.05 16.49 3.31
C ALA A 15 -8.27 15.63 3.72
N PRO A 16 -9.29 16.19 4.37
CA PRO A 16 -10.42 15.39 4.88
C PRO A 16 -11.25 14.76 3.74
N ALA A 17 -11.25 15.37 2.56
CA ALA A 17 -12.02 14.86 1.43
C ALA A 17 -11.58 13.46 0.99
N LEU A 18 -10.27 13.17 0.99
CA LEU A 18 -9.75 11.85 0.63
C LEU A 18 -10.19 10.79 1.62
N ILE A 19 -10.15 11.12 2.91
CA ILE A 19 -10.57 10.21 3.97
C ILE A 19 -12.06 9.93 3.86
N GLU A 20 -12.87 10.96 3.58
CA GLU A 20 -14.31 10.79 3.41
C GLU A 20 -14.67 9.91 2.22
N VAL A 21 -13.99 10.10 1.08
CA VAL A 21 -14.23 9.28 -0.10
C VAL A 21 -13.89 7.82 0.19
N ALA A 22 -12.78 7.56 0.88
CA ALA A 22 -12.42 6.21 1.29
C ALA A 22 -13.47 5.61 2.23
N ARG A 23 -14.00 6.41 3.14
CA ARG A 23 -15.01 5.96 4.11
C ARG A 23 -16.36 5.62 3.49
N ARG A 24 -16.68 6.18 2.32
CA ARG A 24 -17.95 5.83 1.65
C ARG A 24 -18.07 4.36 1.35
N ASN A 25 -16.96 3.68 1.18
CA ASN A 25 -16.91 2.25 0.88
C ASN A 25 -16.73 1.39 2.12
N GLN A 26 -16.63 2.02 3.27
CA GLN A 26 -16.45 1.39 4.58
C GLN A 26 -17.34 2.14 5.57
N THR A 27 -17.65 1.55 6.67
CA THR A 27 -18.54 2.18 7.66
C THR A 27 -17.72 2.94 8.69
N ALA A 28 -17.60 4.24 8.54
CA ALA A 28 -17.10 5.17 9.58
C ALA A 28 -15.77 4.79 10.26
N GLU A 29 -14.83 4.23 9.55
CA GLU A 29 -13.51 3.92 10.09
C GLU A 29 -12.56 5.10 9.98
N THR A 30 -11.57 5.11 10.87
CA THR A 30 -10.49 6.06 10.82
C THR A 30 -9.32 5.47 10.05
N ILE A 31 -8.85 6.17 9.03
CA ILE A 31 -7.67 5.78 8.27
C ILE A 31 -6.56 6.79 8.55
N ALA A 32 -5.49 6.34 9.17
CA ALA A 32 -4.31 7.17 9.40
C ALA A 32 -3.45 7.10 8.14
N GLN A 33 -3.21 8.24 7.52
CA GLN A 33 -2.36 8.34 6.33
C GLN A 33 -0.99 8.87 6.70
N LYS A 34 0.05 8.17 6.31
CA LYS A 34 1.44 8.59 6.54
C LYS A 34 2.20 8.58 5.24
N ILE A 35 3.02 9.59 5.03
CA ILE A 35 3.86 9.68 3.85
C ILE A 35 5.31 9.75 4.28
N HIS A 36 6.11 8.82 3.77
CA HIS A 36 7.54 8.76 4.03
C HIS A 36 8.31 9.16 2.76
N PRO A 37 8.86 10.36 2.73
CA PRO A 37 9.78 10.73 1.64
C PRO A 37 11.02 9.85 1.73
N VAL A 38 11.37 9.21 0.62
CA VAL A 38 12.50 8.26 0.59
C VAL A 38 13.02 8.15 -0.84
N GLY A 39 14.31 7.95 -1.01
CA GLY A 39 14.90 7.70 -2.32
C GLY A 39 14.39 6.39 -2.90
N ARG A 40 14.22 6.35 -4.21
CA ARG A 40 13.67 5.16 -4.90
C ARG A 40 14.39 3.87 -4.49
N GLU A 41 15.71 3.92 -4.44
CA GLU A 41 16.56 2.75 -4.16
C GLU A 41 16.48 2.30 -2.70
N ARG A 42 16.00 3.17 -1.83
CA ARG A 42 15.91 2.89 -0.40
C ARG A 42 14.49 2.50 0.04
N LYS A 43 13.51 2.52 -0.88
CA LYS A 43 12.13 2.15 -0.55
C LYS A 43 12.03 0.75 0.03
N LYS A 44 12.70 -0.21 -0.58
CA LYS A 44 12.65 -1.61 -0.15
C LYS A 44 13.22 -1.79 1.25
N ASP A 45 14.32 -1.09 1.55
CA ASP A 45 14.95 -1.16 2.87
C ASP A 45 14.04 -0.54 3.93
N LEU A 46 13.43 0.60 3.62
CA LEU A 46 12.50 1.26 4.53
C LEU A 46 11.27 0.38 4.78
N LEU A 47 10.72 -0.22 3.74
CA LEU A 47 9.56 -1.10 3.90
C LEU A 47 9.89 -2.29 4.81
N ALA A 48 11.01 -2.95 4.57
CA ALA A 48 11.43 -4.07 5.42
C ALA A 48 11.62 -3.62 6.88
N HIS A 49 12.20 -2.44 7.08
CA HIS A 49 12.38 -1.87 8.41
C HIS A 49 11.05 -1.62 9.11
N LEU A 50 10.10 -0.99 8.41
CA LEU A 50 8.78 -0.68 8.97
C LEU A 50 8.03 -1.97 9.37
N ILE A 51 8.08 -2.98 8.53
CA ILE A 51 7.42 -4.26 8.80
C ILE A 51 8.03 -4.93 10.03
N LYS A 52 9.35 -4.98 10.11
CA LYS A 52 10.04 -5.64 11.22
C LYS A 52 9.91 -4.86 12.52
N ALA A 53 10.13 -3.54 12.47
CA ALA A 53 10.07 -2.70 13.67
C ALA A 53 8.67 -2.64 14.26
N GLY A 54 7.65 -2.61 13.40
CA GLY A 54 6.25 -2.56 13.82
C GLY A 54 5.61 -3.93 14.04
N ASP A 55 6.34 -5.00 13.75
CA ASP A 55 5.82 -6.37 13.79
C ASP A 55 4.51 -6.47 12.99
N TRP A 56 4.53 -5.95 11.77
CA TRP A 56 3.34 -5.87 10.93
C TRP A 56 2.98 -7.22 10.33
N HIS A 57 1.70 -7.54 10.36
CA HIS A 57 1.12 -8.72 9.74
C HIS A 57 -0.05 -8.30 8.85
N GLN A 58 -0.36 -9.12 7.86
CA GLN A 58 -1.42 -8.83 6.89
C GLN A 58 -1.23 -7.47 6.22
N VAL A 59 -0.06 -7.29 5.64
CA VAL A 59 0.31 -6.05 4.94
C VAL A 59 0.04 -6.20 3.45
N LEU A 60 -0.79 -5.34 2.90
CA LEU A 60 -1.03 -5.28 1.45
C LEU A 60 -0.17 -4.17 0.87
N VAL A 61 0.74 -4.54 -0.05
CA VAL A 61 1.66 -3.60 -0.67
C VAL A 61 1.31 -3.45 -2.15
N PHE A 62 1.14 -2.21 -2.59
CA PHE A 62 0.84 -1.92 -3.98
C PHE A 62 2.06 -1.45 -4.74
N THR A 63 2.31 -2.08 -5.90
CA THR A 63 3.30 -1.62 -6.87
C THR A 63 2.59 -1.33 -8.18
N ARG A 64 3.19 -0.48 -9.03
CA ARG A 64 2.59 -0.17 -10.33
C ARG A 64 2.75 -1.32 -11.32
N MET A 65 3.87 -2.01 -11.29
CA MET A 65 4.22 -2.99 -12.32
C MET A 65 4.49 -4.36 -11.74
N LYS A 66 4.14 -5.39 -12.51
CA LYS A 66 4.34 -6.79 -12.12
C LYS A 66 5.80 -7.14 -11.85
N HIS A 67 6.74 -6.58 -12.63
CA HIS A 67 8.16 -6.84 -12.39
C HIS A 67 8.64 -6.26 -11.07
N GLY A 68 8.15 -5.08 -10.73
CA GLY A 68 8.42 -4.47 -9.43
C GLY A 68 7.86 -5.30 -8.30
N ALA A 69 6.65 -5.86 -8.48
CA ALA A 69 6.04 -6.74 -7.49
C ALA A 69 6.91 -7.99 -7.24
N ASN A 70 7.40 -8.60 -8.32
CA ASN A 70 8.25 -9.78 -8.20
C ASN A 70 9.57 -9.48 -7.49
N ARG A 71 10.24 -8.39 -7.86
CA ARG A 71 11.53 -8.01 -7.24
C ARG A 71 11.36 -7.69 -5.76
N LEU A 72 10.31 -6.97 -5.42
CA LEU A 72 10.05 -6.62 -4.03
C LEU A 72 9.76 -7.87 -3.20
N THR A 73 8.96 -8.78 -3.75
CA THR A 73 8.63 -10.03 -3.08
C THR A 73 9.89 -10.85 -2.79
N GLU A 74 10.79 -10.98 -3.74
CA GLU A 74 12.06 -11.68 -3.54
C GLU A 74 12.90 -11.03 -2.45
N PHE A 75 12.99 -9.70 -2.48
CA PHE A 75 13.75 -8.97 -1.47
C PHE A 75 13.18 -9.19 -0.07
N LEU A 76 11.86 -9.11 0.08
CA LEU A 76 11.21 -9.30 1.39
C LEU A 76 11.44 -10.72 1.92
N ASN A 77 11.32 -11.73 1.06
CA ASN A 77 11.61 -13.11 1.46
C ASN A 77 13.06 -13.27 1.90
N ASP A 78 14.00 -12.63 1.21
CA ASP A 78 15.42 -12.66 1.58
C ASP A 78 15.65 -12.00 2.95
N GLN A 79 14.79 -11.07 3.33
CA GLN A 79 14.86 -10.40 4.64
C GLN A 79 14.13 -11.18 5.75
N GLY A 80 13.64 -12.36 5.46
CA GLY A 80 12.91 -13.16 6.44
C GLY A 80 11.45 -12.77 6.62
N ILE A 81 10.88 -11.99 5.68
CA ILE A 81 9.49 -11.59 5.69
C ILE A 81 8.75 -12.41 4.66
N SER A 82 7.75 -13.20 5.08
CA SER A 82 7.01 -14.03 4.12
C SER A 82 6.15 -13.18 3.21
N ALA A 83 6.42 -13.24 1.92
CA ALA A 83 5.75 -12.42 0.91
C ALA A 83 5.43 -13.20 -0.34
N MET A 84 4.33 -12.86 -0.99
CA MET A 84 3.92 -13.38 -2.29
C MET A 84 3.42 -12.24 -3.15
N ALA A 85 3.61 -12.37 -4.47
CA ALA A 85 3.12 -11.38 -5.43
C ALA A 85 1.84 -11.87 -6.11
N ILE A 86 0.91 -10.94 -6.35
CA ILE A 86 -0.26 -11.18 -7.18
C ILE A 86 -0.27 -10.18 -8.33
N HIS A 87 -0.29 -10.68 -9.56
CA HIS A 87 -0.41 -9.85 -10.77
C HIS A 87 -0.87 -10.71 -11.96
N GLY A 88 -1.06 -10.08 -13.11
CA GLY A 88 -1.64 -10.72 -14.27
C GLY A 88 -0.91 -11.94 -14.83
N ASN A 89 0.39 -12.07 -14.55
CA ASN A 89 1.18 -13.21 -15.03
C ASN A 89 1.14 -14.41 -14.09
N LYS A 90 0.50 -14.29 -12.92
CA LYS A 90 0.35 -15.43 -12.00
C LYS A 90 -0.85 -16.27 -12.40
N SER A 91 -0.74 -17.59 -12.26
CA SER A 91 -1.85 -18.48 -12.51
C SER A 91 -2.97 -18.25 -11.49
N GLN A 92 -4.20 -18.66 -11.85
CA GLN A 92 -5.32 -18.54 -10.93
C GLN A 92 -5.09 -19.37 -9.66
N ALA A 93 -4.49 -20.56 -9.81
CA ALA A 93 -4.17 -21.41 -8.65
C ALA A 93 -3.18 -20.72 -7.70
N ALA A 94 -2.13 -20.09 -8.25
CA ALA A 94 -1.14 -19.36 -7.46
C ALA A 94 -1.77 -18.19 -6.74
N ARG A 95 -2.65 -17.43 -7.43
CA ARG A 95 -3.34 -16.29 -6.82
C ARG A 95 -4.27 -16.72 -5.70
N THR A 96 -5.02 -17.80 -5.92
CA THR A 96 -5.94 -18.34 -4.92
C THR A 96 -5.19 -18.80 -3.66
N LYS A 97 -4.06 -19.47 -3.85
CA LYS A 97 -3.24 -19.94 -2.71
C LYS A 97 -2.66 -18.77 -1.93
N ALA A 98 -2.08 -17.77 -2.63
CA ALA A 98 -1.50 -16.60 -1.97
C ALA A 98 -2.56 -15.87 -1.15
N LEU A 99 -3.76 -15.73 -1.69
CA LEU A 99 -4.86 -15.05 -1.03
C LEU A 99 -5.32 -15.80 0.22
N ALA A 100 -5.44 -17.13 0.13
CA ALA A 100 -5.81 -17.96 1.26
C ALA A 100 -4.77 -17.87 2.38
N ASP A 101 -3.49 -17.96 2.03
CA ASP A 101 -2.39 -17.90 2.99
C ASP A 101 -2.33 -16.51 3.65
N PHE A 102 -2.64 -15.47 2.90
CA PHE A 102 -2.68 -14.10 3.42
C PHE A 102 -3.83 -13.92 4.41
N LYS A 103 -5.00 -14.42 4.09
CA LYS A 103 -6.17 -14.34 4.98
C LYS A 103 -5.99 -15.14 6.25
N SER A 104 -5.32 -16.28 6.16
CA SER A 104 -5.08 -17.16 7.33
C SER A 104 -3.96 -16.64 8.24
N GLY A 105 -3.15 -15.70 7.76
CA GLY A 105 -2.01 -15.19 8.51
C GLY A 105 -0.71 -15.96 8.27
N GLU A 106 -0.71 -17.02 7.47
CA GLU A 106 0.51 -17.73 7.11
C GLU A 106 1.43 -16.89 6.25
N LEU A 107 0.85 -16.00 5.44
CA LEU A 107 1.57 -15.07 4.60
C LEU A 107 1.48 -13.69 5.21
N GLN A 108 2.63 -13.09 5.47
CA GLN A 108 2.71 -11.80 6.15
C GLN A 108 2.41 -10.62 5.21
N VAL A 109 2.92 -10.68 3.98
CA VAL A 109 2.83 -9.59 3.01
C VAL A 109 2.31 -10.09 1.67
N LEU A 110 1.33 -9.39 1.14
CA LEU A 110 0.84 -9.61 -0.22
C LEU A 110 1.22 -8.39 -1.06
N VAL A 111 1.98 -8.62 -2.15
CA VAL A 111 2.39 -7.55 -3.05
C VAL A 111 1.55 -7.63 -4.31
N ALA A 112 0.81 -6.58 -4.61
CA ALA A 112 -0.16 -6.60 -5.70
C ALA A 112 -0.05 -5.38 -6.62
N THR A 113 -0.48 -5.55 -7.87
CA THR A 113 -0.75 -4.43 -8.76
C THR A 113 -2.23 -4.04 -8.62
N ASP A 114 -2.59 -2.84 -9.05
CA ASP A 114 -3.98 -2.36 -8.92
C ASP A 114 -4.97 -3.28 -9.63
N ILE A 115 -4.63 -3.73 -10.82
CA ILE A 115 -5.51 -4.60 -11.60
C ILE A 115 -5.74 -5.92 -10.87
N ALA A 116 -4.68 -6.49 -10.33
CA ALA A 116 -4.79 -7.77 -9.61
C ALA A 116 -5.58 -7.64 -8.32
N ALA A 117 -5.52 -6.48 -7.67
CA ALA A 117 -6.24 -6.23 -6.43
C ALA A 117 -7.73 -6.00 -6.64
N ARG A 118 -8.14 -5.59 -7.86
CA ARG A 118 -9.56 -5.48 -8.19
C ARG A 118 -10.16 -6.87 -8.24
N GLY A 119 -11.32 -7.05 -7.71
CA GLY A 119 -12.00 -8.34 -7.72
C GLY A 119 -11.53 -9.33 -6.67
N ILE A 120 -10.58 -8.96 -5.83
CA ILE A 120 -10.27 -9.76 -4.64
C ILE A 120 -10.88 -9.11 -3.41
N ASP A 121 -11.48 -9.96 -2.59
CA ASP A 121 -12.18 -9.53 -1.38
C ASP A 121 -11.18 -9.48 -0.22
N ILE A 122 -10.38 -8.43 -0.20
CA ILE A 122 -9.45 -8.15 0.89
C ILE A 122 -9.72 -6.73 1.38
N ASP A 123 -10.18 -6.63 2.62
CA ASP A 123 -10.40 -5.35 3.28
C ASP A 123 -10.12 -5.51 4.76
N GLN A 124 -10.32 -4.44 5.53
CA GLN A 124 -10.13 -4.45 6.98
C GLN A 124 -8.71 -4.77 7.40
N LEU A 125 -7.75 -4.46 6.55
CA LEU A 125 -6.36 -4.74 6.84
C LEU A 125 -5.79 -3.72 7.80
N PRO A 126 -4.87 -4.13 8.69
CA PRO A 126 -4.21 -3.17 9.57
C PRO A 126 -3.28 -2.22 8.83
N HIS A 127 -2.66 -2.68 7.73
CA HIS A 127 -1.69 -1.90 6.99
C HIS A 127 -1.84 -2.05 5.48
N VAL A 128 -1.88 -0.92 4.79
CA VAL A 128 -1.79 -0.84 3.33
C VAL A 128 -0.59 0.05 3.01
N VAL A 129 0.26 -0.38 2.09
CA VAL A 129 1.45 0.38 1.69
C VAL A 129 1.39 0.69 0.21
N ASN A 130 1.53 1.98 -0.13
CA ASN A 130 1.77 2.41 -1.49
C ASN A 130 3.28 2.45 -1.70
N TYR A 131 3.84 1.35 -2.19
CA TYR A 131 5.25 1.26 -2.51
C TYR A 131 5.59 2.17 -3.68
N ASP A 132 4.71 2.18 -4.69
CA ASP A 132 4.69 3.16 -5.77
C ASP A 132 3.36 3.90 -5.71
N LEU A 133 3.38 5.22 -5.89
CA LEU A 133 2.15 5.97 -6.02
C LEU A 133 1.43 5.58 -7.31
N PRO A 134 0.10 5.55 -7.32
CA PRO A 134 -0.64 5.24 -8.53
C PRO A 134 -0.59 6.42 -9.52
N ASN A 135 -0.75 6.11 -10.81
CA ASN A 135 -0.83 7.14 -11.85
C ASN A 135 -2.16 7.90 -11.80
N VAL A 136 -3.20 7.26 -11.29
CA VAL A 136 -4.55 7.80 -11.22
C VAL A 136 -4.89 8.05 -9.76
N PRO A 137 -5.24 9.31 -9.40
CA PRO A 137 -5.56 9.63 -7.99
C PRO A 137 -6.68 8.80 -7.40
N GLU A 138 -7.68 8.44 -8.21
CA GLU A 138 -8.77 7.58 -7.76
C GLU A 138 -8.28 6.24 -7.23
N ASP A 139 -7.22 5.70 -7.83
CA ASP A 139 -6.64 4.43 -7.37
C ASP A 139 -6.02 4.57 -5.97
N TYR A 140 -5.51 5.74 -5.62
CA TYR A 140 -5.01 5.99 -4.27
C TYR A 140 -6.13 5.79 -3.23
N VAL A 141 -7.30 6.35 -3.51
CA VAL A 141 -8.46 6.22 -2.62
C VAL A 141 -8.89 4.76 -2.51
N HIS A 142 -8.94 4.05 -3.62
CA HIS A 142 -9.30 2.64 -3.63
C HIS A 142 -8.30 1.79 -2.85
N ARG A 143 -7.01 2.11 -2.94
CA ARG A 143 -5.95 1.40 -2.21
C ARG A 143 -6.11 1.60 -0.70
N ILE A 144 -6.22 2.84 -0.25
CA ILE A 144 -6.31 3.11 1.19
C ILE A 144 -7.63 2.61 1.79
N GLY A 145 -8.67 2.48 0.95
CA GLY A 145 -9.94 1.92 1.37
C GLY A 145 -9.90 0.44 1.77
N ARG A 146 -8.76 -0.23 1.59
CA ARG A 146 -8.56 -1.62 2.03
C ARG A 146 -8.14 -1.74 3.48
N THR A 147 -7.95 -0.64 4.16
CA THR A 147 -7.57 -0.64 5.56
C THR A 147 -8.64 0.04 6.42
N GLY A 148 -8.63 -0.27 7.69
CA GLY A 148 -9.56 0.31 8.66
C GLY A 148 -10.92 -0.37 8.67
N ARG A 149 -11.57 -0.39 9.86
CA ARG A 149 -12.94 -0.85 9.99
C ARG A 149 -13.51 -0.43 11.34
N ALA A 150 -14.83 -0.56 11.49
CA ALA A 150 -15.57 -0.14 12.68
C ALA A 150 -14.87 -0.56 13.97
N GLY A 151 -14.47 0.42 14.77
CA GLY A 151 -13.76 0.19 16.02
C GLY A 151 -12.26 -0.04 15.89
N ALA A 152 -11.71 -0.12 14.68
CA ALA A 152 -10.28 -0.31 14.47
C ALA A 152 -9.70 0.80 13.58
N THR A 153 -8.52 1.29 13.93
CA THR A 153 -7.80 2.28 13.13
C THR A 153 -6.92 1.56 12.13
N GLY A 154 -7.11 1.85 10.84
CA GLY A 154 -6.23 1.35 9.79
C GLY A 154 -5.14 2.35 9.46
N GLU A 155 -4.03 1.86 8.94
CA GLU A 155 -2.90 2.70 8.55
C GLU A 155 -2.56 2.51 7.08
N ALA A 156 -2.50 3.62 6.36
CA ALA A 156 -2.07 3.67 4.97
C ALA A 156 -0.73 4.42 4.90
N VAL A 157 0.29 3.76 4.42
CA VAL A 157 1.65 4.31 4.34
C VAL A 157 2.06 4.44 2.88
N SER A 158 2.55 5.61 2.48
CA SER A 158 3.04 5.84 1.13
C SER A 158 4.54 6.14 1.18
N LEU A 159 5.30 5.43 0.33
CA LEU A 159 6.73 5.67 0.16
C LEU A 159 6.90 6.49 -1.11
N VAL A 160 7.35 7.73 -0.98
CA VAL A 160 7.34 8.69 -2.09
C VAL A 160 8.75 9.17 -2.39
N CYS A 161 9.21 8.94 -3.62
CA CYS A 161 10.48 9.48 -4.09
C CYS A 161 10.26 10.77 -4.89
N VAL A 162 11.36 11.45 -5.21
CA VAL A 162 11.32 12.73 -5.91
C VAL A 162 10.60 12.62 -7.25
N ASP A 163 10.78 11.52 -7.97
CA ASP A 163 10.15 11.32 -9.29
C ASP A 163 8.62 11.23 -9.20
N GLU A 164 8.08 10.98 -8.03
CA GLU A 164 6.65 10.83 -7.81
C GLU A 164 5.97 12.11 -7.34
N HIS A 165 6.70 13.22 -7.33
CA HIS A 165 6.20 14.51 -6.87
C HIS A 165 4.91 14.93 -7.61
N GLY A 166 4.89 14.79 -8.94
CA GLY A 166 3.71 15.11 -9.73
C GLY A 166 2.51 14.27 -9.38
N LEU A 167 2.73 12.98 -9.14
CA LEU A 167 1.65 12.06 -8.75
C LEU A 167 1.08 12.43 -7.38
N LEU A 168 1.94 12.81 -6.44
CA LEU A 168 1.49 13.24 -5.12
C LEU A 168 0.63 14.49 -5.21
N ARG A 169 1.02 15.45 -6.06
CA ARG A 169 0.21 16.67 -6.30
C ARG A 169 -1.16 16.32 -6.86
N ASP A 170 -1.20 15.41 -7.83
CA ASP A 170 -2.47 15.01 -8.44
C ASP A 170 -3.40 14.38 -7.41
N ILE A 171 -2.86 13.56 -6.51
CA ILE A 171 -3.62 12.96 -5.42
C ILE A 171 -4.16 14.03 -4.48
N GLU A 172 -3.33 15.03 -4.16
CA GLU A 172 -3.73 16.13 -3.28
C GLU A 172 -4.90 16.94 -3.87
N ARG A 173 -4.91 17.12 -5.20
CA ARG A 173 -5.95 17.90 -5.89
C ARG A 173 -7.24 17.11 -6.13
N PHE A 174 -7.19 15.82 -5.99
CA PHE A 174 -8.35 14.95 -6.21
C PHE A 174 -9.39 15.14 -5.08
#